data_39a11879810839bfa83c7b9ef6ade498
#
_entry.id   39a11879810839bfa83c7b9ef6ade498
#
_cell.length_a   1.000
_cell.length_b   1.000
_cell.length_c   1.000
_cell.angle_alpha   90.00
_cell.angle_beta   90.00
_cell.angle_gamma   90.00
#
_symmetry.space_group_name_H-M   'P 1'
#
loop_
_entity.id
_entity.type
_entity.pdbx_description
1 polymer ?
#
loop_
_entity_poly.entity_id
_entity_poly.type
_entity_poly.pdbx_seq_one_letter_code
_entity_poly.pdbx_strand_id
1 'polypeptide(L)'
;MSQHTIGTNCVQGGYTPGNGEPRQIPIIQSTTFKYSTSEDMGKLFDLEASGYFYTRLQNPTNDIVAAKICALEGGTAAMLTSSGQAANFYAVFNIANCGDHVVASSSIYGGTFNLFAVTMKKMGVDFTFVSPDCTDEELQAAFRPNTKAVFGETIANPALTVLDIEKFAKAAHGHGVPLIVDNTFATPVNCRPFEWGADIVTHSTTKYMDGHGAAVGGCIVDSGKFDWMAHRDKFPGLTTPDDSYHGITYAERFGQAGAFITKATAQLMRDFGSIQSPQNAFYLNLGLESLHVRMPRHCENALSVAQFLKGHAKVAWVSYPGLEGDKYYETARKYMPNGTCGVVSFGVKGGRAAAEVFMKHLKLAAIETHVADARTCCLHPASSTHRQMTDAELAAAGVSPDQVRLSCGLEDKSDLIADLEQALAQI
;
A
#
# COMPACT_ATOMS: atom_id res chain seq x y z
N MET A 1 17.94 -12.96 0.06
CA MET A 1 17.92 -11.73 -0.76
C MET A 1 17.96 -12.14 -2.21
N SER A 2 17.16 -11.55 -3.07
CA SER A 2 17.18 -11.81 -4.51
C SER A 2 18.57 -11.48 -5.09
N GLN A 3 19.10 -12.37 -5.92
CA GLN A 3 20.38 -12.15 -6.63
C GLN A 3 20.26 -11.13 -7.77
N HIS A 4 19.05 -10.69 -8.09
CA HIS A 4 18.75 -9.86 -9.26
C HIS A 4 18.31 -8.46 -8.88
N THR A 5 18.53 -7.51 -9.78
CA THR A 5 18.03 -6.14 -9.69
C THR A 5 16.50 -6.10 -9.83
N ILE A 6 15.89 -4.98 -9.45
CA ILE A 6 14.44 -4.83 -9.40
C ILE A 6 13.75 -5.10 -10.75
N GLY A 7 14.33 -4.62 -11.86
CA GLY A 7 13.77 -4.86 -13.20
C GLY A 7 13.71 -6.34 -13.56
N THR A 8 14.77 -7.10 -13.25
CA THR A 8 14.79 -8.56 -13.46
C THR A 8 13.77 -9.25 -12.55
N ASN A 9 13.63 -8.81 -11.29
CA ASN A 9 12.66 -9.37 -10.36
C ASN A 9 11.21 -9.09 -10.78
N CYS A 10 10.91 -7.93 -11.38
CA CYS A 10 9.61 -7.67 -11.98
C CYS A 10 9.22 -8.75 -12.99
N VAL A 11 10.17 -9.15 -13.86
CA VAL A 11 9.93 -10.10 -14.95
C VAL A 11 10.04 -11.56 -14.49
N GLN A 12 11.06 -11.90 -13.71
CA GLN A 12 11.45 -13.28 -13.41
C GLN A 12 11.17 -13.72 -11.97
N GLY A 13 10.84 -12.78 -11.06
CA GLY A 13 10.65 -13.11 -9.65
C GLY A 13 9.42 -13.99 -9.39
N GLY A 14 9.48 -14.80 -8.33
CA GLY A 14 8.36 -15.59 -7.81
C GLY A 14 8.08 -16.92 -8.52
N TYR A 15 8.50 -17.10 -9.79
CA TYR A 15 8.23 -18.32 -10.54
C TYR A 15 9.44 -18.76 -11.36
N THR A 16 9.82 -20.02 -11.20
CA THR A 16 10.85 -20.66 -12.02
C THR A 16 10.26 -21.97 -12.57
N PRO A 17 9.89 -22.00 -13.86
CA PRO A 17 9.34 -23.20 -14.46
C PRO A 17 10.39 -24.32 -14.57
N GLY A 18 9.96 -25.54 -14.33
CA GLY A 18 10.74 -26.75 -14.59
C GLY A 18 10.78 -27.13 -16.08
N ASN A 19 11.46 -28.24 -16.39
CA ASN A 19 11.55 -28.74 -17.75
C ASN A 19 10.18 -29.16 -18.30
N GLY A 20 9.73 -28.50 -19.37
CA GLY A 20 8.41 -28.76 -19.99
C GLY A 20 7.21 -28.11 -19.28
N GLU A 21 7.44 -27.31 -18.23
CA GLU A 21 6.40 -26.54 -17.56
C GLU A 21 6.08 -25.24 -18.29
N PRO A 22 4.86 -24.68 -18.10
CA PRO A 22 4.50 -23.40 -18.70
C PRO A 22 5.45 -22.29 -18.29
N ARG A 23 5.87 -21.47 -19.26
CA ARG A 23 6.69 -20.29 -18.97
C ARG A 23 5.93 -19.24 -18.19
N GLN A 24 4.62 -19.04 -18.50
CA GLN A 24 3.75 -18.15 -17.75
C GLN A 24 3.18 -18.89 -16.54
N ILE A 25 2.94 -18.17 -15.46
CA ILE A 25 2.37 -18.77 -14.25
C ILE A 25 1.01 -19.41 -14.55
N PRO A 26 0.72 -20.60 -14.05
CA PRO A 26 -0.58 -21.24 -14.26
C PRO A 26 -1.67 -20.58 -13.40
N ILE A 27 -2.90 -20.54 -13.92
CA ILE A 27 -4.09 -20.17 -13.13
C ILE A 27 -4.68 -21.44 -12.53
N ILE A 28 -4.48 -21.65 -11.24
CA ILE A 28 -5.03 -22.80 -10.50
C ILE A 28 -6.43 -22.44 -9.98
N GLN A 29 -7.43 -22.66 -10.81
CA GLN A 29 -8.84 -22.39 -10.49
C GLN A 29 -9.48 -23.60 -9.81
N SER A 30 -9.11 -23.85 -8.55
CA SER A 30 -9.63 -24.94 -7.72
C SER A 30 -9.97 -24.45 -6.32
N THR A 31 -11.07 -24.93 -5.75
CA THR A 31 -11.42 -24.65 -4.35
C THR A 31 -10.64 -25.54 -3.37
N THR A 32 -10.37 -26.81 -3.76
CA THR A 32 -9.75 -27.82 -2.92
C THR A 32 -8.70 -28.61 -3.69
N PHE A 33 -7.88 -29.34 -2.96
CA PHE A 33 -6.78 -30.14 -3.49
C PHE A 33 -6.89 -31.58 -2.98
N LYS A 34 -6.51 -32.56 -3.81
CA LYS A 34 -6.61 -34.01 -3.51
C LYS A 34 -5.34 -34.48 -2.81
N TYR A 35 -5.53 -35.29 -1.77
CA TYR A 35 -4.48 -36.03 -1.07
C TYR A 35 -4.70 -37.52 -1.17
N SER A 36 -3.62 -38.30 -1.05
CA SER A 36 -3.70 -39.78 -1.10
C SER A 36 -4.19 -40.37 0.20
N THR A 37 -3.87 -39.72 1.34
CA THR A 37 -4.26 -40.18 2.68
C THR A 37 -4.81 -39.03 3.52
N SER A 38 -5.63 -39.33 4.51
CA SER A 38 -6.09 -38.36 5.51
C SER A 38 -4.94 -37.86 6.39
N GLU A 39 -3.93 -38.72 6.62
CA GLU A 39 -2.74 -38.34 7.39
C GLU A 39 -1.92 -37.24 6.69
N ASP A 40 -1.68 -37.40 5.38
CA ASP A 40 -0.95 -36.35 4.61
C ASP A 40 -1.68 -35.02 4.62
N MET A 41 -3.00 -35.04 4.52
CA MET A 41 -3.82 -33.84 4.62
C MET A 41 -3.80 -33.28 6.06
N GLY A 42 -3.87 -34.15 7.09
CA GLY A 42 -3.84 -33.75 8.50
C GLY A 42 -2.62 -32.93 8.86
N LYS A 43 -1.44 -33.32 8.36
CA LYS A 43 -0.17 -32.57 8.58
C LYS A 43 -0.21 -31.09 8.12
N LEU A 44 -1.07 -30.78 7.15
CA LEU A 44 -1.27 -29.37 6.71
C LEU A 44 -2.08 -28.57 7.73
N PHE A 45 -3.13 -29.21 8.32
CA PHE A 45 -3.92 -28.59 9.38
C PHE A 45 -3.13 -28.41 10.68
N ASP A 46 -2.15 -29.29 10.93
CA ASP A 46 -1.26 -29.19 12.07
C ASP A 46 -0.04 -28.27 11.80
N LEU A 47 0.01 -27.64 10.62
CA LEU A 47 1.12 -26.82 10.13
C LEU A 47 2.48 -27.56 10.16
N GLU A 48 2.47 -28.89 10.02
CA GLU A 48 3.64 -29.75 10.00
C GLU A 48 4.21 -29.95 8.60
N ALA A 49 3.38 -29.75 7.58
CA ALA A 49 3.76 -29.82 6.17
C ALA A 49 3.33 -28.55 5.42
N SER A 50 4.05 -28.24 4.33
CA SER A 50 3.66 -27.21 3.37
C SER A 50 2.80 -27.83 2.28
N GLY A 51 1.78 -27.09 1.82
CA GLY A 51 0.90 -27.53 0.72
C GLY A 51 -0.41 -26.77 0.69
N TYR A 52 -1.27 -27.17 -0.24
CA TYR A 52 -2.55 -26.53 -0.47
C TYR A 52 -3.69 -27.49 -0.20
N PHE A 53 -4.67 -27.13 0.59
CA PHE A 53 -5.86 -27.94 0.83
C PHE A 53 -7.15 -27.17 0.52
N TYR A 54 -7.15 -25.87 0.67
CA TYR A 54 -8.31 -25.02 0.39
C TYR A 54 -7.89 -23.61 -0.03
N THR A 55 -8.38 -23.15 -1.18
CA THR A 55 -7.96 -21.89 -1.81
C THR A 55 -8.26 -20.65 -0.96
N ARG A 56 -9.25 -20.69 -0.05
CA ARG A 56 -9.50 -19.57 0.87
C ARG A 56 -8.27 -19.22 1.74
N LEU A 57 -7.45 -20.20 2.07
CA LEU A 57 -6.22 -19.96 2.83
C LEU A 57 -5.04 -19.63 1.89
N GLN A 58 -4.80 -20.52 0.94
CA GLN A 58 -3.65 -20.42 0.02
C GLN A 58 -3.99 -21.03 -1.35
N ASN A 59 -3.36 -20.48 -2.37
CA ASN A 59 -3.48 -20.97 -3.75
C ASN A 59 -2.13 -20.83 -4.46
N PRO A 60 -1.67 -21.84 -5.24
CA PRO A 60 -0.37 -21.79 -5.89
C PRO A 60 -0.15 -20.54 -6.76
N THR A 61 -1.16 -20.09 -7.50
CA THR A 61 -1.08 -18.88 -8.33
C THR A 61 -0.84 -17.64 -7.46
N ASN A 62 -1.57 -17.52 -6.36
CA ASN A 62 -1.45 -16.39 -5.44
C ASN A 62 -0.08 -16.35 -4.77
N ASP A 63 0.44 -17.51 -4.36
CA ASP A 63 1.72 -17.61 -3.67
C ASP A 63 2.90 -17.26 -4.59
N ILE A 64 2.83 -17.63 -5.87
CA ILE A 64 3.81 -17.21 -6.87
C ILE A 64 3.87 -15.68 -6.97
N VAL A 65 2.72 -15.02 -7.03
CA VAL A 65 2.64 -13.57 -7.15
C VAL A 65 3.03 -12.86 -5.85
N ALA A 66 2.63 -13.42 -4.70
CA ALA A 66 3.08 -12.93 -3.39
C ALA A 66 4.60 -13.02 -3.27
N ALA A 67 5.22 -14.14 -3.69
CA ALA A 67 6.67 -14.31 -3.70
C ALA A 67 7.37 -13.30 -4.62
N LYS A 68 6.79 -12.95 -5.78
CA LYS A 68 7.31 -11.89 -6.65
C LYS A 68 7.32 -10.54 -5.94
N ILE A 69 6.20 -10.13 -5.31
CA ILE A 69 6.11 -8.86 -4.58
C ILE A 69 7.08 -8.86 -3.38
N CYS A 70 7.17 -9.99 -2.67
CA CYS A 70 8.13 -10.18 -1.59
C CYS A 70 9.58 -9.93 -2.05
N ALA A 71 9.97 -10.49 -3.20
CA ALA A 71 11.29 -10.28 -3.77
C ALA A 71 11.52 -8.82 -4.22
N LEU A 72 10.50 -8.14 -4.72
CA LEU A 72 10.55 -6.73 -5.12
C LEU A 72 10.77 -5.82 -3.90
N GLU A 73 10.06 -6.03 -2.81
CA GLU A 73 10.23 -5.27 -1.57
C GLU A 73 11.51 -5.67 -0.79
N GLY A 74 12.05 -6.85 -1.05
CA GLY A 74 13.18 -7.40 -0.29
C GLY A 74 12.78 -7.98 1.07
N GLY A 75 11.56 -8.48 1.17
CA GLY A 75 11.01 -9.17 2.33
C GLY A 75 11.40 -10.64 2.42
N THR A 76 10.87 -11.31 3.44
CA THR A 76 11.07 -12.75 3.68
C THR A 76 9.81 -13.58 3.45
N ALA A 77 8.65 -12.99 3.66
CA ALA A 77 7.36 -13.63 3.48
C ALA A 77 6.31 -12.62 3.00
N ALA A 78 5.31 -13.08 2.23
CA ALA A 78 4.22 -12.23 1.76
C ALA A 78 2.94 -13.04 1.57
N MET A 79 1.80 -12.33 1.55
CA MET A 79 0.49 -12.88 1.20
C MET A 79 -0.33 -11.89 0.40
N LEU A 80 -1.12 -12.39 -0.56
CA LEU A 80 -2.11 -11.58 -1.27
C LEU A 80 -3.42 -11.49 -0.47
N THR A 81 -4.11 -10.37 -0.63
CA THR A 81 -5.44 -10.12 -0.07
C THR A 81 -6.40 -9.61 -1.15
N SER A 82 -7.70 -9.64 -0.89
CA SER A 82 -8.73 -9.20 -1.86
C SER A 82 -8.71 -7.69 -2.15
N SER A 83 -8.05 -6.90 -1.31
CA SER A 83 -7.93 -5.45 -1.47
C SER A 83 -6.82 -4.88 -0.59
N GLY A 84 -6.35 -3.65 -0.88
CA GLY A 84 -5.45 -2.92 0.00
C GLY A 84 -6.03 -2.67 1.39
N GLN A 85 -7.35 -2.45 1.50
CA GLN A 85 -8.03 -2.31 2.80
C GLN A 85 -7.95 -3.60 3.63
N ALA A 86 -8.10 -4.76 3.01
CA ALA A 86 -7.91 -6.04 3.68
C ALA A 86 -6.45 -6.23 4.12
N ALA A 87 -5.48 -5.78 3.30
CA ALA A 87 -4.07 -5.81 3.66
C ALA A 87 -3.79 -4.94 4.90
N ASN A 88 -4.26 -3.69 4.92
CA ASN A 88 -4.07 -2.78 6.05
C ASN A 88 -4.78 -3.29 7.32
N PHE A 89 -6.01 -3.82 7.16
CA PHE A 89 -6.74 -4.43 8.27
C PHE A 89 -5.99 -5.63 8.85
N TYR A 90 -5.56 -6.57 8.02
CA TYR A 90 -4.85 -7.77 8.48
C TYR A 90 -3.49 -7.42 9.08
N ALA A 91 -2.74 -6.49 8.48
CA ALA A 91 -1.43 -6.12 9.00
C ALA A 91 -1.51 -5.59 10.45
N VAL A 92 -2.53 -4.80 10.76
CA VAL A 92 -2.76 -4.26 12.10
C VAL A 92 -3.42 -5.30 13.02
N PHE A 93 -4.52 -5.92 12.57
CA PHE A 93 -5.31 -6.82 13.42
C PHE A 93 -4.59 -8.13 13.74
N ASN A 94 -3.56 -8.49 12.98
CA ASN A 94 -2.70 -9.64 13.26
C ASN A 94 -1.93 -9.52 14.58
N ILE A 95 -1.67 -8.29 15.03
CA ILE A 95 -0.83 -7.99 16.21
C ILE A 95 -1.51 -7.08 17.24
N ALA A 96 -2.67 -6.51 16.93
CA ALA A 96 -3.46 -5.68 17.83
C ALA A 96 -4.81 -6.35 18.12
N ASN A 97 -5.13 -6.49 19.39
CA ASN A 97 -6.38 -7.09 19.90
C ASN A 97 -7.30 -6.00 20.49
N CYS A 98 -8.48 -6.43 20.96
CA CYS A 98 -9.35 -5.56 21.75
C CYS A 98 -8.61 -5.03 22.99
N GLY A 99 -8.64 -3.73 23.19
CA GLY A 99 -7.94 -3.02 24.26
C GLY A 99 -6.53 -2.54 23.86
N ASP A 100 -6.05 -2.86 22.68
CA ASP A 100 -4.75 -2.40 22.18
C ASP A 100 -4.83 -1.04 21.47
N HIS A 101 -3.67 -0.45 21.23
CA HIS A 101 -3.51 0.87 20.66
C HIS A 101 -2.51 0.85 19.48
N VAL A 102 -2.74 1.74 18.51
CA VAL A 102 -1.84 1.96 17.35
C VAL A 102 -1.61 3.46 17.15
N VAL A 103 -0.38 3.86 16.89
CA VAL A 103 -0.05 5.22 16.43
C VAL A 103 -0.10 5.23 14.89
N ALA A 104 -0.82 6.15 14.30
CA ALA A 104 -0.92 6.26 12.85
C ALA A 104 -0.62 7.69 12.37
N SER A 105 0.00 7.83 11.20
CA SER A 105 0.05 9.13 10.53
C SER A 105 -1.37 9.61 10.24
N SER A 106 -1.64 10.89 10.46
CA SER A 106 -2.92 11.52 10.09
C SER A 106 -3.06 11.70 8.58
N SER A 107 -1.94 11.76 7.85
CA SER A 107 -1.92 11.82 6.39
C SER A 107 -1.80 10.41 5.84
N ILE A 108 -2.95 9.76 5.65
CA ILE A 108 -3.11 8.44 5.03
C ILE A 108 -4.36 8.45 4.16
N TYR A 109 -4.51 7.43 3.33
CA TYR A 109 -5.71 7.27 2.51
C TYR A 109 -7.00 7.34 3.34
N GLY A 110 -7.97 8.13 2.89
CA GLY A 110 -9.21 8.38 3.64
C GLY A 110 -9.99 7.11 4.01
N GLY A 111 -9.94 6.06 3.17
CA GLY A 111 -10.51 4.76 3.50
C GLY A 111 -9.80 4.07 4.66
N THR A 112 -8.47 4.16 4.73
CA THR A 112 -7.66 3.60 5.81
C THR A 112 -7.87 4.42 7.11
N PHE A 113 -7.94 5.75 6.99
CA PHE A 113 -8.28 6.61 8.13
C PHE A 113 -9.63 6.20 8.75
N ASN A 114 -10.65 6.03 7.91
CA ASN A 114 -11.99 5.61 8.39
C ASN A 114 -11.97 4.17 8.96
N LEU A 115 -11.20 3.26 8.35
CA LEU A 115 -11.00 1.91 8.87
C LEU A 115 -10.49 1.96 10.32
N PHE A 116 -9.48 2.78 10.58
CA PHE A 116 -8.84 2.91 11.89
C PHE A 116 -9.68 3.71 12.88
N ALA A 117 -10.10 4.91 12.49
CA ALA A 117 -10.81 5.82 13.40
C ALA A 117 -12.22 5.34 13.80
N VAL A 118 -12.87 4.55 12.94
CA VAL A 118 -14.29 4.17 13.13
C VAL A 118 -14.46 2.66 13.22
N THR A 119 -14.00 1.91 12.21
CA THR A 119 -14.33 0.48 12.11
C THR A 119 -13.56 -0.35 13.12
N MET A 120 -12.24 -0.21 13.22
CA MET A 120 -11.43 -0.96 14.19
C MET A 120 -11.66 -0.50 15.62
N LYS A 121 -12.06 0.75 15.83
CA LYS A 121 -12.51 1.21 17.14
C LYS A 121 -13.71 0.41 17.67
N LYS A 122 -14.64 -0.01 16.80
CA LYS A 122 -15.73 -0.93 17.17
C LYS A 122 -15.25 -2.31 17.59
N MET A 123 -14.05 -2.70 17.14
CA MET A 123 -13.39 -3.95 17.53
C MET A 123 -12.51 -3.78 18.78
N GLY A 124 -12.53 -2.59 19.38
CA GLY A 124 -11.79 -2.26 20.60
C GLY A 124 -10.33 -1.89 20.39
N VAL A 125 -9.90 -1.62 19.16
CA VAL A 125 -8.54 -1.12 18.88
C VAL A 125 -8.57 0.40 18.79
N ASP A 126 -7.81 1.08 19.64
CA ASP A 126 -7.69 2.53 19.68
C ASP A 126 -6.56 3.03 18.78
N PHE A 127 -6.74 4.25 18.26
CA PHE A 127 -5.74 4.91 17.41
C PHE A 127 -5.43 6.33 17.89
N THR A 128 -4.15 6.70 17.89
CA THR A 128 -3.70 8.09 17.98
C THR A 128 -3.11 8.51 16.65
N PHE A 129 -3.69 9.55 16.04
CA PHE A 129 -3.21 10.10 14.78
C PHE A 129 -2.24 11.25 15.06
N VAL A 130 -1.08 11.21 14.40
CA VAL A 130 -0.04 12.24 14.48
C VAL A 130 0.23 12.83 13.11
N SER A 131 0.57 14.11 13.05
CA SER A 131 1.02 14.72 11.79
C SER A 131 2.29 14.02 11.28
N PRO A 132 2.46 13.79 9.96
CA PRO A 132 3.75 13.33 9.43
C PRO A 132 4.87 14.33 9.71
N ASP A 133 4.54 15.61 9.93
CA ASP A 133 5.46 16.69 10.25
C ASP A 133 5.60 16.96 11.78
N CYS A 134 5.02 16.08 12.64
CA CYS A 134 5.13 16.22 14.09
C CYS A 134 6.59 16.26 14.56
N THR A 135 6.87 16.89 15.69
CA THR A 135 8.20 16.82 16.29
C THR A 135 8.48 15.41 16.86
N ASP A 136 9.71 15.12 17.22
CA ASP A 136 10.05 13.85 17.87
C ASP A 136 9.31 13.70 19.20
N GLU A 137 9.19 14.81 19.96
CA GLU A 137 8.48 14.84 21.25
C GLU A 137 6.98 14.56 21.08
N GLU A 138 6.34 15.17 20.07
CA GLU A 138 4.93 14.91 19.76
C GLU A 138 4.71 13.46 19.34
N LEU A 139 5.62 12.89 18.53
CA LEU A 139 5.55 11.48 18.13
C LEU A 139 5.72 10.57 19.34
N GLN A 140 6.70 10.83 20.21
CA GLN A 140 6.91 10.06 21.44
C GLN A 140 5.71 10.13 22.40
N ALA A 141 5.07 11.28 22.53
CA ALA A 141 3.91 11.48 23.39
C ALA A 141 2.65 10.73 22.90
N ALA A 142 2.60 10.29 21.64
CA ALA A 142 1.49 9.51 21.08
C ALA A 142 1.48 8.05 21.55
N PHE A 143 2.60 7.52 22.04
CA PHE A 143 2.69 6.12 22.47
C PHE A 143 2.03 5.90 23.84
N ARG A 144 1.42 4.74 23.99
CA ARG A 144 0.81 4.24 25.23
C ARG A 144 1.44 2.88 25.60
N PRO A 145 1.31 2.42 26.85
CA PRO A 145 1.84 1.11 27.25
C PRO A 145 1.33 -0.06 26.39
N ASN A 146 0.08 0.04 25.91
CA ASN A 146 -0.60 -0.93 25.06
C ASN A 146 -0.44 -0.67 23.55
N THR A 147 0.45 0.22 23.13
CA THR A 147 0.74 0.43 21.71
C THR A 147 1.37 -0.81 21.10
N LYS A 148 0.87 -1.23 19.92
CA LYS A 148 1.28 -2.44 19.20
C LYS A 148 1.96 -2.18 17.87
N ALA A 149 1.71 -1.05 17.24
CA ALA A 149 2.30 -0.70 15.95
C ALA A 149 2.33 0.81 15.74
N VAL A 150 3.16 1.21 14.77
CA VAL A 150 3.07 2.51 14.10
C VAL A 150 2.67 2.26 12.65
N PHE A 151 1.78 3.08 12.09
CA PHE A 151 1.32 2.98 10.70
C PHE A 151 1.50 4.29 9.94
N GLY A 152 1.98 4.22 8.69
CA GLY A 152 2.05 5.36 7.79
C GLY A 152 2.00 4.96 6.31
N GLU A 153 1.95 5.95 5.42
CA GLU A 153 2.05 5.77 3.97
C GLU A 153 3.32 6.42 3.46
N THR A 154 4.06 5.78 2.56
CA THR A 154 5.26 6.35 1.94
C THR A 154 4.95 7.70 1.29
N ILE A 155 3.88 7.77 0.51
CA ILE A 155 3.30 8.98 -0.07
C ILE A 155 1.80 8.94 0.15
N ALA A 156 1.27 9.89 0.89
CA ALA A 156 -0.14 9.92 1.26
C ALA A 156 -1.06 10.40 0.12
N ASN A 157 -2.27 9.85 0.05
CA ASN A 157 -3.31 10.23 -0.91
C ASN A 157 -4.47 10.94 -0.19
N PRO A 158 -4.90 12.15 -0.56
CA PRO A 158 -4.46 12.95 -1.72
C PRO A 158 -3.40 14.03 -1.41
N ALA A 159 -2.96 14.14 -0.17
CA ALA A 159 -2.13 15.26 0.28
C ALA A 159 -0.69 15.23 -0.27
N LEU A 160 -0.23 14.08 -0.77
CA LEU A 160 1.12 13.84 -1.28
C LEU A 160 2.24 14.14 -0.27
N THR A 161 1.92 14.09 1.03
CA THR A 161 2.91 14.16 2.10
C THR A 161 3.81 12.93 2.04
N VAL A 162 5.10 13.11 2.29
CA VAL A 162 6.07 12.01 2.34
C VAL A 162 6.42 11.72 3.80
N LEU A 163 6.29 10.45 4.19
CA LEU A 163 6.64 9.99 5.54
C LEU A 163 8.17 10.00 5.71
N ASP A 164 8.65 10.57 6.80
CA ASP A 164 10.04 10.32 7.24
C ASP A 164 10.12 8.93 7.88
N ILE A 165 10.39 7.91 7.05
CA ILE A 165 10.34 6.49 7.44
C ILE A 165 11.30 6.20 8.59
N GLU A 166 12.54 6.71 8.54
CA GLU A 166 13.54 6.47 9.60
C GLU A 166 13.12 7.08 10.94
N LYS A 167 12.52 8.27 10.92
CA LYS A 167 12.00 8.92 12.13
C LYS A 167 10.92 8.07 12.80
N PHE A 168 9.95 7.62 12.01
CA PHE A 168 8.85 6.80 12.51
C PHE A 168 9.32 5.40 12.92
N ALA A 169 10.25 4.80 12.18
CA ALA A 169 10.86 3.50 12.53
C ALA A 169 11.63 3.60 13.86
N LYS A 170 12.46 4.63 14.03
CA LYS A 170 13.20 4.86 15.28
C LYS A 170 12.26 5.02 16.48
N ALA A 171 11.18 5.76 16.33
CA ALA A 171 10.18 5.91 17.38
C ALA A 171 9.49 4.58 17.69
N ALA A 172 9.03 3.84 16.68
CA ALA A 172 8.39 2.54 16.81
C ALA A 172 9.31 1.55 17.55
N HIS A 173 10.53 1.38 17.07
CA HIS A 173 11.50 0.45 17.65
C HIS A 173 11.92 0.86 19.07
N GLY A 174 12.02 2.16 19.38
CA GLY A 174 12.27 2.67 20.73
C GLY A 174 11.19 2.27 21.73
N HIS A 175 9.98 2.02 21.28
CA HIS A 175 8.87 1.49 22.06
C HIS A 175 8.65 -0.02 21.89
N GLY A 176 9.53 -0.73 21.18
CA GLY A 176 9.46 -2.18 20.96
C GLY A 176 8.21 -2.60 20.15
N VAL A 177 7.83 -1.81 19.15
CA VAL A 177 6.72 -2.11 18.23
C VAL A 177 7.16 -1.95 16.76
N PRO A 178 6.55 -2.68 15.80
CA PRO A 178 6.90 -2.56 14.41
C PRO A 178 6.35 -1.29 13.76
N LEU A 179 7.03 -0.84 12.69
CA LEU A 179 6.52 0.13 11.74
C LEU A 179 5.89 -0.58 10.54
N ILE A 180 4.61 -0.30 10.28
CA ILE A 180 3.86 -0.75 9.10
C ILE A 180 3.76 0.42 8.12
N VAL A 181 4.17 0.21 6.86
CA VAL A 181 4.14 1.24 5.82
C VAL A 181 3.32 0.77 4.63
N ASP A 182 2.28 1.52 4.27
CA ASP A 182 1.60 1.37 2.99
C ASP A 182 2.45 2.01 1.89
N ASN A 183 3.01 1.19 0.99
CA ASN A 183 3.92 1.61 -0.07
C ASN A 183 3.25 1.64 -1.45
N THR A 184 1.93 1.81 -1.48
CA THR A 184 1.12 1.73 -2.70
C THR A 184 1.57 2.73 -3.77
N PHE A 185 1.83 4.00 -3.42
CA PHE A 185 2.13 5.04 -4.41
C PHE A 185 3.56 5.02 -4.90
N ALA A 186 4.52 4.79 -4.02
CA ALA A 186 5.93 4.71 -4.43
C ALA A 186 6.23 3.41 -5.17
N THR A 187 5.60 2.32 -4.81
CA THR A 187 5.92 0.95 -5.23
C THR A 187 7.37 0.57 -4.87
N PRO A 188 7.75 -0.71 -4.88
CA PRO A 188 9.14 -1.11 -4.63
C PRO A 188 10.13 -0.63 -5.71
N VAL A 189 9.64 -0.10 -6.84
CA VAL A 189 10.49 0.48 -7.88
C VAL A 189 11.11 1.80 -7.42
N ASN A 190 10.33 2.63 -6.73
CA ASN A 190 10.79 3.96 -6.29
C ASN A 190 11.22 4.00 -4.82
N CYS A 191 10.59 3.18 -3.95
CA CYS A 191 10.93 3.10 -2.53
C CYS A 191 10.83 1.66 -2.04
N ARG A 192 11.79 1.25 -1.22
CA ARG A 192 11.76 -0.02 -0.46
C ARG A 192 11.83 0.30 1.02
N PRO A 193 10.70 0.44 1.71
CA PRO A 193 10.65 0.91 3.10
C PRO A 193 11.48 0.06 4.08
N PHE A 194 11.72 -1.22 3.77
CA PHE A 194 12.59 -2.10 4.58
C PHE A 194 14.06 -1.67 4.63
N GLU A 195 14.52 -0.89 3.67
CA GLU A 195 15.87 -0.31 3.65
C GLU A 195 15.99 0.85 4.65
N TRP A 196 14.85 1.40 5.09
CA TRP A 196 14.74 2.56 5.95
C TRP A 196 14.12 2.25 7.32
N GLY A 197 13.99 0.98 7.66
CA GLY A 197 13.58 0.54 8.99
C GLY A 197 12.11 0.16 9.14
N ALA A 198 11.31 0.13 8.09
CA ALA A 198 9.99 -0.48 8.15
C ALA A 198 10.09 -1.99 8.40
N ASP A 199 9.11 -2.56 9.08
CA ASP A 199 9.05 -3.98 9.41
C ASP A 199 8.03 -4.74 8.56
N ILE A 200 6.87 -4.12 8.33
CA ILE A 200 5.79 -4.66 7.51
C ILE A 200 5.46 -3.63 6.42
N VAL A 201 5.26 -4.10 5.20
CA VAL A 201 4.79 -3.28 4.09
C VAL A 201 3.45 -3.79 3.61
N THR A 202 2.53 -2.87 3.34
CA THR A 202 1.25 -3.18 2.70
C THR A 202 1.14 -2.49 1.34
N HIS A 203 0.30 -3.05 0.48
CA HIS A 203 -0.02 -2.48 -0.83
C HIS A 203 -1.49 -2.64 -1.18
N SER A 204 -2.07 -1.63 -1.78
CA SER A 204 -3.19 -1.81 -2.68
C SER A 204 -2.63 -2.17 -4.05
N THR A 205 -2.60 -3.47 -4.37
CA THR A 205 -2.11 -3.94 -5.68
C THR A 205 -3.01 -3.50 -6.83
N THR A 206 -4.22 -3.05 -6.53
CA THR A 206 -5.19 -2.39 -7.43
C THR A 206 -4.59 -1.21 -8.22
N LYS A 207 -3.52 -0.58 -7.70
CA LYS A 207 -2.93 0.66 -8.18
C LYS A 207 -1.80 0.37 -9.19
N TYR A 208 -0.67 1.01 -9.08
CA TYR A 208 0.45 0.84 -10.03
C TYR A 208 0.89 -0.60 -10.27
N MET A 209 0.75 -1.49 -9.28
CA MET A 209 1.17 -2.89 -9.45
C MET A 209 0.34 -3.61 -10.52
N ASP A 210 -0.99 -3.47 -10.51
CA ASP A 210 -1.87 -3.88 -11.61
C ASP A 210 -1.69 -2.92 -12.81
N GLY A 211 -1.85 -1.62 -12.57
CA GLY A 211 -1.58 -0.52 -13.49
C GLY A 211 -2.56 -0.41 -14.67
N HIS A 212 -3.61 -1.22 -14.72
CA HIS A 212 -4.55 -1.30 -15.83
C HIS A 212 -6.01 -1.12 -15.40
N GLY A 213 -6.26 -0.95 -14.10
CA GLY A 213 -7.61 -0.88 -13.54
C GLY A 213 -8.41 -2.19 -13.72
N ALA A 214 -7.71 -3.32 -13.84
CA ALA A 214 -8.31 -4.61 -14.18
C ALA A 214 -8.60 -5.47 -12.94
N ALA A 215 -7.76 -5.42 -11.91
CA ALA A 215 -7.86 -6.30 -10.75
C ALA A 215 -7.76 -5.54 -9.42
N VAL A 216 -8.80 -5.66 -8.59
CA VAL A 216 -8.72 -5.21 -7.19
C VAL A 216 -7.94 -6.25 -6.39
N GLY A 217 -7.00 -5.78 -5.56
CA GLY A 217 -6.21 -6.65 -4.71
C GLY A 217 -5.37 -5.89 -3.70
N GLY A 218 -4.72 -6.63 -2.82
CA GLY A 218 -3.75 -6.14 -1.84
C GLY A 218 -2.64 -7.15 -1.58
N CYS A 219 -1.62 -6.71 -0.89
CA CYS A 219 -0.50 -7.55 -0.47
C CYS A 219 0.03 -7.07 0.87
N ILE A 220 0.48 -8.01 1.69
CA ILE A 220 1.26 -7.78 2.90
C ILE A 220 2.62 -8.44 2.71
N VAL A 221 3.68 -7.73 3.04
CA VAL A 221 5.06 -8.24 3.00
C VAL A 221 5.70 -8.03 4.37
N ASP A 222 6.34 -9.07 4.89
CA ASP A 222 7.12 -9.04 6.13
C ASP A 222 8.61 -8.94 5.81
N SER A 223 9.31 -8.02 6.45
CA SER A 223 10.77 -7.91 6.36
C SER A 223 11.50 -9.10 7.01
N GLY A 224 10.86 -9.76 7.97
CA GLY A 224 11.46 -10.75 8.84
C GLY A 224 12.50 -10.18 9.81
N LYS A 225 12.54 -8.86 10.03
CA LYS A 225 13.55 -8.20 10.85
C LYS A 225 13.08 -7.89 12.27
N PHE A 226 11.78 -7.79 12.51
CA PHE A 226 11.25 -7.46 13.83
C PHE A 226 11.32 -8.69 14.75
N ASP A 227 11.99 -8.54 15.87
CA ASP A 227 12.17 -9.63 16.86
C ASP A 227 10.95 -9.73 17.79
N TRP A 228 9.97 -10.55 17.40
CA TRP A 228 8.74 -10.79 18.17
C TRP A 228 9.05 -11.36 19.56
N MET A 229 10.08 -12.23 19.68
CA MET A 229 10.43 -12.88 20.95
C MET A 229 11.10 -11.92 21.92
N ALA A 230 11.88 -10.96 21.46
CA ALA A 230 12.44 -9.90 22.30
C ALA A 230 11.34 -9.01 22.92
N HIS A 231 10.18 -8.92 22.26
CA HIS A 231 9.03 -8.13 22.72
C HIS A 231 7.80 -8.99 23.04
N ARG A 232 8.03 -10.22 23.54
CA ARG A 232 7.01 -11.25 23.73
C ARG A 232 5.77 -10.79 24.50
N ASP A 233 5.94 -9.98 25.53
CA ASP A 233 4.85 -9.50 26.38
C ASP A 233 3.88 -8.55 25.63
N LYS A 234 4.37 -7.92 24.54
CA LYS A 234 3.55 -7.07 23.68
C LYS A 234 2.77 -7.86 22.64
N PHE A 235 3.29 -9.00 22.20
CA PHE A 235 2.74 -9.76 21.08
C PHE A 235 2.38 -11.22 21.46
N PRO A 236 1.52 -11.42 22.49
CA PRO A 236 1.17 -12.78 22.93
C PRO A 236 0.58 -13.63 21.81
N GLY A 237 -0.19 -13.06 20.86
CA GLY A 237 -0.73 -13.80 19.73
C GLY A 237 0.30 -14.42 18.78
N LEU A 238 1.58 -14.02 18.85
CA LEU A 238 2.68 -14.61 18.09
C LEU A 238 3.64 -15.43 18.98
N THR A 239 3.70 -15.13 20.28
CA THR A 239 4.76 -15.57 21.20
C THR A 239 4.27 -16.47 22.33
N THR A 240 2.98 -16.78 22.37
CA THR A 240 2.38 -17.76 23.29
C THR A 240 1.62 -18.82 22.50
N PRO A 241 1.33 -19.98 23.13
CA PRO A 241 0.56 -21.05 22.52
C PRO A 241 -0.79 -20.58 21.96
N ASP A 242 -1.10 -20.95 20.73
CA ASP A 242 -2.35 -20.62 20.04
C ASP A 242 -3.38 -21.76 20.20
N ASP A 243 -4.52 -21.45 20.78
CA ASP A 243 -5.59 -22.41 21.04
C ASP A 243 -6.22 -22.97 19.73
N SER A 244 -6.15 -22.21 18.61
CA SER A 244 -6.72 -22.65 17.33
C SER A 244 -5.82 -23.60 16.55
N TYR A 245 -4.56 -23.78 16.98
CA TYR A 245 -3.57 -24.67 16.34
C TYR A 245 -2.80 -25.53 17.37
N HIS A 246 -3.51 -26.22 18.24
CA HIS A 246 -2.95 -27.19 19.18
C HIS A 246 -1.79 -26.67 20.05
N GLY A 247 -1.83 -25.38 20.40
CA GLY A 247 -0.81 -24.78 21.24
C GLY A 247 0.49 -24.41 20.51
N ILE A 248 0.48 -24.22 19.20
CA ILE A 248 1.64 -23.73 18.45
C ILE A 248 1.96 -22.29 18.89
N THR A 249 3.23 -22.02 19.14
CA THR A 249 3.77 -20.65 19.26
C THR A 249 4.38 -20.27 17.92
N TYR A 250 3.76 -19.32 17.19
CA TYR A 250 4.16 -18.98 15.81
C TYR A 250 5.62 -18.52 15.71
N ALA A 251 6.06 -17.63 16.64
CA ALA A 251 7.43 -17.09 16.61
C ALA A 251 8.49 -18.16 16.92
N GLU A 252 8.18 -19.14 17.78
CA GLU A 252 9.09 -20.26 18.06
C GLU A 252 9.17 -21.24 16.90
N ARG A 253 8.01 -21.58 16.30
CA ARG A 253 7.95 -22.63 15.27
C ARG A 253 8.42 -22.13 13.90
N PHE A 254 8.03 -20.93 13.49
CA PHE A 254 8.30 -20.38 12.16
C PHE A 254 9.40 -19.33 12.15
N GLY A 255 9.94 -19.02 13.32
CA GLY A 255 10.97 -18.01 13.49
C GLY A 255 10.47 -16.59 13.22
N GLN A 256 11.35 -15.65 13.40
CA GLN A 256 11.10 -14.22 13.19
C GLN A 256 10.60 -13.90 11.77
N ALA A 257 11.17 -14.58 10.78
CA ALA A 257 10.90 -14.34 9.36
C ALA A 257 9.59 -14.94 8.84
N GLY A 258 9.00 -15.90 9.55
CA GLY A 258 7.79 -16.61 9.08
C GLY A 258 6.55 -16.41 9.95
N ALA A 259 6.71 -16.01 11.20
CA ALA A 259 5.63 -16.00 12.18
C ALA A 259 4.46 -15.09 11.79
N PHE A 260 4.74 -13.88 11.34
CA PHE A 260 3.72 -12.87 11.06
C PHE A 260 2.79 -13.27 9.91
N ILE A 261 3.36 -13.64 8.76
CA ILE A 261 2.57 -14.04 7.58
C ILE A 261 1.88 -15.39 7.81
N THR A 262 2.54 -16.35 8.49
CA THR A 262 1.91 -17.64 8.80
C THR A 262 0.68 -17.45 9.68
N LYS A 263 0.75 -16.64 10.73
CA LYS A 263 -0.40 -16.34 11.59
C LYS A 263 -1.50 -15.62 10.81
N ALA A 264 -1.15 -14.59 10.03
CA ALA A 264 -2.13 -13.86 9.22
C ALA A 264 -2.87 -14.80 8.24
N THR A 265 -2.17 -15.77 7.64
CA THR A 265 -2.76 -16.77 6.75
C THR A 265 -3.60 -17.80 7.52
N ALA A 266 -3.03 -18.37 8.58
CA ALA A 266 -3.64 -19.47 9.32
C ALA A 266 -4.86 -19.03 10.15
N GLN A 267 -4.92 -17.79 10.60
CA GLN A 267 -6.04 -17.23 11.36
C GLN A 267 -6.87 -16.26 10.52
N LEU A 268 -6.31 -15.10 10.17
CA LEU A 268 -7.13 -14.02 9.58
C LEU A 268 -7.65 -14.39 8.20
N MET A 269 -6.81 -14.92 7.31
CA MET A 269 -7.26 -15.35 5.99
C MET A 269 -8.25 -16.52 6.10
N ARG A 270 -7.99 -17.49 6.97
CA ARG A 270 -8.89 -18.62 7.21
C ARG A 270 -10.28 -18.16 7.66
N ASP A 271 -10.34 -17.21 8.60
CA ASP A 271 -11.58 -16.84 9.30
C ASP A 271 -12.35 -15.73 8.59
N PHE A 272 -11.67 -14.70 8.05
CA PHE A 272 -12.29 -13.59 7.33
C PHE A 272 -12.38 -13.80 5.81
N GLY A 273 -11.53 -14.62 5.23
CA GLY A 273 -11.65 -15.08 3.85
C GLY A 273 -11.37 -14.01 2.79
N SER A 274 -10.59 -12.96 3.09
CA SER A 274 -10.28 -11.88 2.14
C SER A 274 -9.23 -12.30 1.11
N ILE A 275 -9.41 -13.45 0.47
CA ILE A 275 -8.49 -13.96 -0.55
C ILE A 275 -8.69 -13.25 -1.89
N GLN A 276 -7.61 -13.03 -2.61
CA GLN A 276 -7.64 -12.62 -4.02
C GLN A 276 -7.92 -13.84 -4.91
N SER A 277 -8.73 -13.68 -5.96
CA SER A 277 -8.96 -14.79 -6.90
C SER A 277 -7.66 -15.12 -7.67
N PRO A 278 -7.39 -16.40 -8.01
CA PRO A 278 -6.22 -16.77 -8.80
C PRO A 278 -6.15 -16.07 -10.17
N GLN A 279 -7.30 -15.78 -10.77
CA GLN A 279 -7.35 -15.03 -12.03
C GLN A 279 -6.91 -13.56 -11.84
N ASN A 280 -7.33 -12.89 -10.76
CA ASN A 280 -6.87 -11.55 -10.46
C ASN A 280 -5.38 -11.53 -10.11
N ALA A 281 -4.88 -12.56 -9.42
CA ALA A 281 -3.44 -12.73 -9.17
C ALA A 281 -2.64 -12.88 -10.48
N PHE A 282 -3.18 -13.61 -11.45
CA PHE A 282 -2.58 -13.72 -12.79
C PHE A 282 -2.52 -12.35 -13.50
N TYR A 283 -3.60 -11.56 -13.51
CA TYR A 283 -3.60 -10.21 -14.09
C TYR A 283 -2.59 -9.30 -13.37
N LEU A 284 -2.54 -9.38 -12.06
CA LEU A 284 -1.54 -8.66 -11.26
C LEU A 284 -0.11 -9.04 -11.66
N ASN A 285 0.17 -10.33 -11.93
CA ASN A 285 1.49 -10.75 -12.41
C ASN A 285 1.85 -10.07 -13.73
N LEU A 286 0.91 -9.96 -14.68
CA LEU A 286 1.16 -9.25 -15.95
C LEU A 286 1.46 -7.76 -15.72
N GLY A 287 0.76 -7.12 -14.80
CA GLY A 287 1.04 -5.75 -14.39
C GLY A 287 2.44 -5.60 -13.77
N LEU A 288 2.83 -6.49 -12.88
CA LEU A 288 4.14 -6.48 -12.23
C LEU A 288 5.30 -6.63 -13.22
N GLU A 289 5.13 -7.41 -14.27
CA GLU A 289 6.19 -7.64 -15.29
C GLU A 289 6.62 -6.34 -15.98
N SER A 290 5.75 -5.36 -16.09
CA SER A 290 6.03 -4.04 -16.70
C SER A 290 6.21 -2.89 -15.69
N LEU A 291 6.08 -3.15 -14.38
CA LEU A 291 6.08 -2.11 -13.36
C LEU A 291 7.34 -1.22 -13.41
N HIS A 292 8.51 -1.82 -13.58
CA HIS A 292 9.81 -1.13 -13.61
C HIS A 292 10.00 -0.21 -14.82
N VAL A 293 9.23 -0.37 -15.88
CA VAL A 293 9.24 0.54 -17.05
C VAL A 293 8.08 1.53 -17.00
N ARG A 294 6.96 1.18 -16.35
CA ARG A 294 5.81 2.08 -16.21
C ARG A 294 6.05 3.17 -15.16
N MET A 295 6.63 2.83 -14.02
CA MET A 295 6.85 3.80 -12.93
C MET A 295 7.69 5.00 -13.35
N PRO A 296 8.86 4.85 -14.04
CA PRO A 296 9.61 5.99 -14.56
C PRO A 296 8.78 6.88 -15.50
N ARG A 297 7.94 6.29 -16.37
CA ARG A 297 7.08 7.06 -17.28
C ARG A 297 5.99 7.83 -16.53
N HIS A 298 5.34 7.23 -15.54
CA HIS A 298 4.40 7.92 -14.67
C HIS A 298 5.04 9.12 -13.97
N CYS A 299 6.24 8.94 -13.40
CA CYS A 299 6.98 10.01 -12.72
C CYS A 299 7.41 11.13 -13.68
N GLU A 300 7.89 10.78 -14.89
CA GLU A 300 8.25 11.76 -15.93
C GLU A 300 7.05 12.61 -16.32
N ASN A 301 5.91 11.98 -16.58
CA ASN A 301 4.69 12.67 -16.94
C ASN A 301 4.21 13.59 -15.81
N ALA A 302 4.18 13.07 -14.57
CA ALA A 302 3.78 13.85 -13.40
C ALA A 302 4.69 15.07 -13.17
N LEU A 303 6.00 14.91 -13.29
CA LEU A 303 6.94 16.01 -13.16
C LEU A 303 6.73 17.08 -14.25
N SER A 304 6.56 16.66 -15.51
CA SER A 304 6.32 17.57 -16.63
C SER A 304 5.02 18.36 -16.45
N VAL A 305 3.95 17.67 -16.01
CA VAL A 305 2.66 18.29 -15.69
C VAL A 305 2.77 19.23 -14.49
N ALA A 306 3.45 18.83 -13.42
CA ALA A 306 3.63 19.68 -12.25
C ALA A 306 4.41 20.96 -12.57
N GLN A 307 5.44 20.88 -13.41
CA GLN A 307 6.20 22.04 -13.90
C GLN A 307 5.33 22.97 -14.75
N PHE A 308 4.53 22.43 -15.67
CA PHE A 308 3.57 23.21 -16.47
C PHE A 308 2.57 23.93 -15.56
N LEU A 309 1.93 23.22 -14.65
CA LEU A 309 0.92 23.77 -13.72
C LEU A 309 1.52 24.85 -12.81
N LYS A 310 2.74 24.65 -12.30
CA LYS A 310 3.44 25.63 -11.45
C LYS A 310 3.65 26.98 -12.16
N GLY A 311 3.88 26.96 -13.47
CA GLY A 311 4.05 28.15 -14.30
C GLY A 311 2.75 28.79 -14.80
N HIS A 312 1.61 28.11 -14.64
CA HIS A 312 0.36 28.52 -15.27
C HIS A 312 -0.40 29.61 -14.49
N ALA A 313 -0.81 30.70 -15.17
CA ALA A 313 -1.42 31.87 -14.54
C ALA A 313 -2.72 31.59 -13.77
N LYS A 314 -3.47 30.57 -14.14
CA LYS A 314 -4.77 30.17 -13.53
C LYS A 314 -4.62 29.12 -12.41
N VAL A 315 -3.41 28.65 -12.15
CA VAL A 315 -3.12 27.70 -11.04
C VAL A 315 -2.69 28.51 -9.81
N ALA A 316 -3.26 28.16 -8.66
CA ALA A 316 -2.97 28.82 -7.39
C ALA A 316 -1.79 28.18 -6.65
N TRP A 317 -1.71 26.87 -6.67
CA TRP A 317 -0.66 26.08 -6.02
C TRP A 317 -0.54 24.69 -6.69
N VAL A 318 0.63 24.07 -6.53
CA VAL A 318 0.92 22.69 -6.98
C VAL A 318 1.65 21.98 -5.86
N SER A 319 1.27 20.75 -5.58
CA SER A 319 1.96 19.81 -4.70
C SER A 319 2.35 18.56 -5.48
N TYR A 320 3.64 18.31 -5.53
CA TYR A 320 4.24 17.10 -6.10
C TYR A 320 5.63 16.89 -5.50
N PRO A 321 5.85 15.80 -4.74
CA PRO A 321 7.12 15.62 -4.01
C PRO A 321 8.35 15.48 -4.91
N GLY A 322 8.17 15.20 -6.21
CA GLY A 322 9.26 15.21 -7.21
C GLY A 322 9.57 16.58 -7.80
N LEU A 323 8.84 17.64 -7.44
CA LEU A 323 9.03 19.01 -7.96
C LEU A 323 9.92 19.82 -7.03
N GLU A 324 11.02 20.37 -7.55
CA GLU A 324 11.91 21.24 -6.79
C GLU A 324 11.16 22.43 -6.16
N GLY A 325 11.36 22.60 -4.85
CA GLY A 325 10.66 23.60 -4.03
C GLY A 325 9.32 23.13 -3.46
N ASP A 326 8.90 21.89 -3.70
CA ASP A 326 7.84 21.25 -2.92
C ASP A 326 8.31 21.03 -1.48
N LYS A 327 7.39 21.12 -0.52
CA LYS A 327 7.67 20.95 0.91
C LYS A 327 8.39 19.64 1.23
N TYR A 328 8.05 18.57 0.52
CA TYR A 328 8.57 17.23 0.76
C TYR A 328 9.67 16.80 -0.22
N TYR A 329 10.16 17.71 -1.07
CA TYR A 329 11.14 17.40 -2.10
C TYR A 329 12.42 16.73 -1.55
N GLU A 330 13.00 17.28 -0.48
CA GLU A 330 14.22 16.72 0.10
C GLU A 330 13.98 15.36 0.77
N THR A 331 12.86 15.20 1.47
CA THR A 331 12.47 13.90 2.04
C THR A 331 12.22 12.88 0.95
N ALA A 332 11.54 13.28 -0.12
CA ALA A 332 11.29 12.41 -1.28
C ALA A 332 12.60 11.99 -1.97
N ARG A 333 13.53 12.90 -2.19
CA ARG A 333 14.85 12.59 -2.76
C ARG A 333 15.65 11.60 -1.91
N LYS A 334 15.54 11.69 -0.60
CA LYS A 334 16.20 10.75 0.32
C LYS A 334 15.69 9.32 0.14
N TYR A 335 14.38 9.13 0.15
CA TYR A 335 13.76 7.80 0.12
C TYR A 335 13.49 7.28 -1.29
N MET A 336 13.33 8.17 -2.26
CA MET A 336 12.90 7.89 -3.63
C MET A 336 13.73 8.65 -4.67
N PRO A 337 15.04 8.40 -4.74
CA PRO A 337 15.95 9.18 -5.60
C PRO A 337 15.67 9.01 -7.11
N ASN A 338 14.96 7.94 -7.50
CA ASN A 338 14.69 7.61 -8.90
C ASN A 338 13.30 8.02 -9.39
N GLY A 339 12.49 8.66 -8.54
CA GLY A 339 11.13 9.09 -8.83
C GLY A 339 10.20 8.82 -7.67
N THR A 340 9.08 9.55 -7.60
CA THR A 340 8.12 9.49 -6.49
C THR A 340 6.87 8.68 -6.87
N CYS A 341 5.93 9.32 -7.56
CA CYS A 341 4.70 8.70 -8.06
C CYS A 341 4.19 9.46 -9.30
N GLY A 342 3.11 9.00 -9.89
CA GLY A 342 2.45 9.65 -11.02
C GLY A 342 1.30 10.58 -10.63
N VAL A 343 1.14 10.92 -9.34
CA VAL A 343 0.01 11.74 -8.87
C VAL A 343 0.47 13.16 -8.57
N VAL A 344 -0.27 14.14 -9.09
CA VAL A 344 -0.07 15.58 -8.83
C VAL A 344 -1.35 16.14 -8.21
N SER A 345 -1.23 16.93 -7.15
CA SER A 345 -2.33 17.72 -6.58
C SER A 345 -2.09 19.19 -6.89
N PHE A 346 -3.14 19.91 -7.27
CA PHE A 346 -3.05 21.34 -7.54
C PHE A 346 -4.37 22.06 -7.27
N GLY A 347 -4.32 23.36 -7.05
CA GLY A 347 -5.49 24.22 -6.90
C GLY A 347 -5.63 25.18 -8.06
N VAL A 348 -6.86 25.40 -8.53
CA VAL A 348 -7.16 26.39 -9.56
C VAL A 348 -7.63 27.70 -8.95
N LYS A 349 -7.21 28.84 -9.52
CA LYS A 349 -7.70 30.16 -9.09
C LYS A 349 -9.20 30.29 -9.38
N GLY A 350 -9.95 30.76 -8.41
CA GLY A 350 -11.41 30.85 -8.47
C GLY A 350 -12.13 29.78 -7.65
N GLY A 351 -11.37 28.95 -6.92
CA GLY A 351 -11.90 28.02 -5.93
C GLY A 351 -12.72 26.87 -6.52
N ARG A 352 -13.66 26.33 -5.75
CA ARG A 352 -14.51 25.18 -6.11
C ARG A 352 -15.19 25.36 -7.48
N ALA A 353 -15.77 26.54 -7.75
CA ALA A 353 -16.52 26.76 -9.00
C ALA A 353 -15.60 26.69 -10.23
N ALA A 354 -14.39 27.25 -10.14
CA ALA A 354 -13.40 27.16 -11.22
C ALA A 354 -12.92 25.72 -11.42
N ALA A 355 -12.69 24.97 -10.34
CA ALA A 355 -12.32 23.56 -10.40
C ALA A 355 -13.41 22.71 -11.10
N GLU A 356 -14.68 22.96 -10.80
CA GLU A 356 -15.79 22.28 -11.47
C GLU A 356 -15.89 22.61 -12.96
N VAL A 357 -15.62 23.86 -13.35
CA VAL A 357 -15.54 24.26 -14.77
C VAL A 357 -14.37 23.56 -15.45
N PHE A 358 -13.19 23.58 -14.86
CA PHE A 358 -12.01 22.88 -15.34
C PHE A 358 -12.30 21.39 -15.59
N MET A 359 -12.86 20.70 -14.59
CA MET A 359 -13.19 19.27 -14.69
C MET A 359 -14.14 18.96 -15.85
N LYS A 360 -15.12 19.81 -16.12
CA LYS A 360 -16.10 19.62 -17.23
C LYS A 360 -15.46 19.71 -18.62
N HIS A 361 -14.31 20.36 -18.74
CA HIS A 361 -13.67 20.60 -20.04
C HIS A 361 -12.49 19.67 -20.32
N LEU A 362 -12.16 18.76 -19.40
CA LEU A 362 -11.22 17.69 -19.70
C LEU A 362 -11.73 16.80 -20.82
N LYS A 363 -10.86 16.43 -21.77
CA LYS A 363 -11.18 15.61 -22.92
C LYS A 363 -10.43 14.29 -22.93
N LEU A 364 -9.19 14.28 -22.44
CA LEU A 364 -8.34 13.10 -22.37
C LEU A 364 -8.38 12.49 -20.96
N ALA A 365 -8.19 13.30 -19.93
CA ALA A 365 -8.22 12.84 -18.55
C ALA A 365 -9.64 12.43 -18.11
N ALA A 366 -9.81 11.17 -17.72
CA ALA A 366 -11.10 10.66 -17.26
C ALA A 366 -11.42 11.17 -15.83
N ILE A 367 -12.68 11.50 -15.59
CA ILE A 367 -13.16 11.86 -14.22
C ILE A 367 -13.54 10.58 -13.49
N GLU A 368 -12.73 10.14 -12.56
CA GLU A 368 -12.97 8.92 -11.81
C GLU A 368 -12.27 8.92 -10.42
N THR A 369 -12.69 8.01 -9.55
CA THR A 369 -12.10 7.87 -8.22
C THR A 369 -10.78 7.09 -8.22
N HIS A 370 -10.49 6.38 -9.30
CA HIS A 370 -9.27 5.58 -9.45
C HIS A 370 -8.01 6.47 -9.52
N VAL A 371 -6.85 5.89 -9.31
CA VAL A 371 -5.53 6.49 -9.48
C VAL A 371 -4.54 5.42 -9.90
N ALA A 372 -3.40 5.82 -10.44
CA ALA A 372 -2.30 4.91 -10.73
C ALA A 372 -2.64 3.88 -11.82
N ASP A 373 -3.36 4.32 -12.83
CA ASP A 373 -3.72 3.58 -14.04
C ASP A 373 -2.80 3.99 -15.20
N ALA A 374 -2.69 3.15 -16.21
CA ALA A 374 -2.01 3.47 -17.46
C ALA A 374 -2.64 4.68 -18.18
N ARG A 375 -3.92 4.95 -17.93
CA ARG A 375 -4.66 6.09 -18.43
C ARG A 375 -4.73 7.21 -17.40
N THR A 376 -4.63 8.44 -17.87
CA THR A 376 -4.73 9.63 -17.01
C THR A 376 -6.15 9.80 -16.49
N CYS A 377 -6.26 10.00 -15.17
CA CYS A 377 -7.52 10.26 -14.51
C CYS A 377 -7.44 11.43 -13.53
N CYS A 378 -8.57 12.05 -13.26
CA CYS A 378 -8.69 13.28 -12.51
C CYS A 378 -9.86 13.20 -11.52
N LEU A 379 -9.67 13.79 -10.34
CA LEU A 379 -10.68 13.87 -9.30
C LEU A 379 -10.68 15.26 -8.67
N HIS A 380 -11.84 15.85 -8.49
CA HIS A 380 -12.05 17.01 -7.62
C HIS A 380 -12.72 16.55 -6.32
N PRO A 381 -11.98 16.41 -5.21
CA PRO A 381 -12.50 15.84 -3.97
C PRO A 381 -13.73 16.57 -3.43
N ALA A 382 -13.72 17.92 -3.47
CA ALA A 382 -14.78 18.75 -2.92
C ALA A 382 -16.14 18.57 -3.62
N SER A 383 -16.17 18.21 -4.91
CA SER A 383 -17.43 17.94 -5.62
C SER A 383 -17.78 16.45 -5.74
N SER A 384 -16.91 15.56 -5.26
CA SER A 384 -17.07 14.11 -5.38
C SER A 384 -16.98 13.37 -4.05
N THR A 385 -15.81 12.90 -3.67
CA THR A 385 -15.60 12.03 -2.48
C THR A 385 -15.90 12.74 -1.15
N HIS A 386 -15.79 14.06 -1.09
CA HIS A 386 -16.03 14.90 0.09
C HIS A 386 -17.18 15.89 -0.10
N ARG A 387 -18.06 15.64 -1.08
CA ARG A 387 -19.15 16.58 -1.47
C ARG A 387 -20.13 16.94 -0.34
N GLN A 388 -20.18 16.13 0.71
CA GLN A 388 -21.06 16.37 1.86
C GLN A 388 -20.44 17.34 2.86
N MET A 389 -19.15 17.68 2.73
CA MET A 389 -18.44 18.59 3.61
C MET A 389 -18.55 20.03 3.14
N THR A 390 -18.71 20.94 4.11
CA THR A 390 -18.51 22.38 3.90
C THR A 390 -17.05 22.71 3.65
N ASP A 391 -16.76 23.90 3.13
CA ASP A 391 -15.40 24.32 2.88
C ASP A 391 -14.55 24.40 4.17
N ALA A 392 -15.17 24.70 5.32
CA ALA A 392 -14.51 24.68 6.63
C ALA A 392 -14.15 23.25 7.08
N GLU A 393 -15.04 22.29 6.87
CA GLU A 393 -14.78 20.88 7.15
C GLU A 393 -13.74 20.28 6.21
N LEU A 394 -13.74 20.65 4.93
CA LEU A 394 -12.70 20.28 3.97
C LEU A 394 -11.32 20.78 4.42
N ALA A 395 -11.23 22.05 4.80
CA ALA A 395 -9.97 22.64 5.29
C ALA A 395 -9.48 21.93 6.56
N ALA A 396 -10.38 21.57 7.48
CA ALA A 396 -10.05 20.78 8.68
C ALA A 396 -9.57 19.36 8.35
N ALA A 397 -10.04 18.79 7.23
CA ALA A 397 -9.61 17.50 6.70
C ALA A 397 -8.33 17.59 5.83
N GLY A 398 -7.74 18.77 5.68
CA GLY A 398 -6.54 19.00 4.85
C GLY A 398 -6.81 18.95 3.34
N VAL A 399 -8.06 19.14 2.93
CA VAL A 399 -8.49 19.17 1.53
C VAL A 399 -8.92 20.58 1.17
N SER A 400 -8.25 21.20 0.18
CA SER A 400 -8.64 22.53 -0.30
C SER A 400 -9.88 22.43 -1.21
N PRO A 401 -10.86 23.38 -1.11
CA PRO A 401 -12.03 23.39 -1.99
C PRO A 401 -11.72 23.50 -3.49
N ASP A 402 -10.56 24.07 -3.85
CA ASP A 402 -10.06 24.19 -5.22
C ASP A 402 -9.17 23.02 -5.67
N GLN A 403 -8.94 22.04 -4.80
CA GLN A 403 -7.99 20.96 -5.04
C GLN A 403 -8.46 20.01 -6.15
N VAL A 404 -7.61 19.83 -7.13
CA VAL A 404 -7.73 18.80 -8.16
C VAL A 404 -6.60 17.79 -7.97
N ARG A 405 -6.92 16.49 -7.93
CA ARG A 405 -5.97 15.39 -7.93
C ARG A 405 -5.89 14.79 -9.32
N LEU A 406 -4.76 14.87 -9.98
CA LEU A 406 -4.49 14.29 -11.28
C LEU A 406 -3.57 13.08 -11.12
N SER A 407 -3.94 11.93 -11.65
CA SER A 407 -3.09 10.75 -11.78
C SER A 407 -2.65 10.64 -13.22
N CYS A 408 -1.39 11.00 -13.49
CA CYS A 408 -0.81 10.95 -14.82
C CYS A 408 -0.57 9.51 -15.25
N GLY A 409 -1.14 9.15 -16.39
CA GLY A 409 -0.96 7.86 -17.03
C GLY A 409 0.33 7.78 -17.86
N LEU A 410 0.31 6.92 -18.87
CA LEU A 410 1.45 6.61 -19.74
C LEU A 410 1.40 7.33 -21.10
N GLU A 411 0.38 8.15 -21.32
CA GLU A 411 0.20 8.93 -22.54
C GLU A 411 1.39 9.86 -22.80
N ASP A 412 1.47 10.42 -23.98
CA ASP A 412 2.48 11.44 -24.26
C ASP A 412 2.22 12.70 -23.43
N LYS A 413 3.25 13.19 -22.76
CA LYS A 413 3.18 14.37 -21.89
C LYS A 413 2.68 15.62 -22.59
N SER A 414 2.96 15.75 -23.92
CA SER A 414 2.44 16.85 -24.74
C SER A 414 0.91 16.84 -24.82
N ASP A 415 0.30 15.67 -24.96
CA ASP A 415 -1.14 15.50 -25.04
C ASP A 415 -1.81 15.77 -23.68
N LEU A 416 -1.18 15.29 -22.59
CA LEU A 416 -1.63 15.60 -21.24
C LEU A 416 -1.62 17.09 -20.96
N ILE A 417 -0.52 17.79 -21.30
CA ILE A 417 -0.39 19.24 -21.11
C ILE A 417 -1.41 19.98 -21.99
N ALA A 418 -1.62 19.55 -23.23
CA ALA A 418 -2.59 20.16 -24.14
C ALA A 418 -4.03 20.03 -23.62
N ASP A 419 -4.38 18.87 -23.03
CA ASP A 419 -5.70 18.68 -22.42
C ASP A 419 -5.92 19.59 -21.20
N LEU A 420 -4.91 19.72 -20.34
CA LEU A 420 -4.96 20.59 -19.17
C LEU A 420 -5.03 22.06 -19.57
N GLU A 421 -4.22 22.51 -20.55
CA GLU A 421 -4.19 23.88 -21.06
C GLU A 421 -5.56 24.29 -21.62
N GLN A 422 -6.17 23.45 -22.47
CA GLN A 422 -7.47 23.76 -23.06
C GLN A 422 -8.60 23.80 -22.02
N ALA A 423 -8.52 22.97 -20.96
CA ALA A 423 -9.48 22.97 -19.86
C ALA A 423 -9.28 24.20 -18.95
N LEU A 424 -8.02 24.56 -18.63
CA LEU A 424 -7.68 25.77 -17.88
C LEU A 424 -8.08 27.03 -18.64
N ALA A 425 -8.07 27.04 -19.97
CA ALA A 425 -8.50 28.18 -20.78
C ALA A 425 -9.97 28.55 -20.57
N GLN A 426 -10.80 27.64 -20.04
CA GLN A 426 -12.24 27.83 -19.83
C GLN A 426 -12.61 28.45 -18.47
N ILE A 427 -11.67 28.61 -17.56
CA ILE A 427 -11.87 29.22 -16.23
C ILE A 427 -11.36 30.64 -16.16
#